data_0d567505424dad2b757d1325ef8466e3
#
_entry.id   0d567505424dad2b757d1325ef8466e3
#
_cell.length_a   1.000
_cell.length_b   1.000
_cell.length_c   1.000
_cell.angle_alpha   90.00
_cell.angle_beta   90.00
_cell.angle_gamma   90.00
#
_symmetry.space_group_name_H-M   'P 1'
#
loop_
_entity.id
_entity.type
_entity.pdbx_description
1 polymer ?
#
loop_
_entity_poly.entity_id
_entity_poly.type
_entity_poly.pdbx_seq_one_letter_code
_entity_poly.pdbx_strand_id
1 'polypeptide(L)'
;MKKIEIYTTNYCPFCIKAKSLLKKKNIKFSEINVSNDEVLRDKMSAMANGARSVPQIFADNIYIGDCDKIHKLDQEKKLNKLLGLE
;
A
#
# COMPACT_ATOMS: atom_id res chain seq x y z
N MET A 1 -3.72 16.09 0.83
CA MET A 1 -3.24 14.71 1.02
C MET A 1 -3.19 13.99 -0.32
N LYS A 2 -2.20 13.17 -0.52
CA LYS A 2 -2.05 12.39 -1.74
C LYS A 2 -3.13 11.30 -1.83
N LYS A 3 -3.41 10.83 -3.04
CA LYS A 3 -4.32 9.71 -3.27
C LYS A 3 -3.59 8.41 -2.88
N ILE A 4 -4.07 7.76 -1.84
CA ILE A 4 -3.45 6.54 -1.33
C ILE A 4 -4.22 5.33 -1.84
N GLU A 5 -3.49 4.38 -2.44
CA GLU A 5 -4.06 3.13 -2.95
C GLU A 5 -3.30 1.96 -2.36
N ILE A 6 -4.02 0.92 -1.97
CA ILE A 6 -3.42 -0.32 -1.48
C ILE A 6 -3.96 -1.49 -2.30
N TYR A 7 -3.06 -2.27 -2.87
CA TYR A 7 -3.39 -3.50 -3.60
C TYR A 7 -3.38 -4.67 -2.63
N THR A 8 -4.43 -5.47 -2.67
CA THR A 8 -4.66 -6.56 -1.72
C THR A 8 -5.16 -7.81 -2.42
N THR A 9 -5.23 -8.92 -1.66
CA THR A 9 -5.94 -10.13 -2.06
C THR A 9 -6.83 -10.59 -0.92
N ASN A 10 -7.72 -11.55 -1.21
CA ASN A 10 -8.51 -12.21 -0.17
C ASN A 10 -7.56 -12.97 0.76
N TYR A 11 -7.91 -13.05 2.06
CA TYR A 11 -7.16 -13.82 3.06
C TYR A 11 -5.69 -13.43 3.15
N CYS A 12 -5.42 -12.14 3.20
CA CYS A 12 -4.06 -11.62 3.29
C CYS A 12 -3.83 -10.97 4.68
N PRO A 13 -3.19 -11.68 5.61
CA PRO A 13 -2.92 -11.11 6.95
C PRO A 13 -2.08 -9.83 6.91
N PHE A 14 -1.09 -9.76 6.03
CA PHE A 14 -0.26 -8.56 5.88
C PHE A 14 -1.05 -7.40 5.29
N CYS A 15 -2.04 -7.68 4.44
CA CYS A 15 -2.94 -6.65 3.92
C CYS A 15 -3.78 -6.05 5.04
N ILE A 16 -4.30 -6.91 5.93
CA ILE A 16 -5.07 -6.48 7.11
C ILE A 16 -4.19 -5.60 8.00
N LYS A 17 -2.96 -6.03 8.25
CA LYS A 17 -2.02 -5.29 9.09
C LYS A 17 -1.67 -3.93 8.50
N ALA A 18 -1.45 -3.87 7.19
CA ALA A 18 -1.16 -2.61 6.50
C ALA A 18 -2.36 -1.66 6.55
N LYS A 19 -3.57 -2.16 6.29
CA LYS A 19 -4.79 -1.36 6.37
C LYS A 19 -5.03 -0.86 7.80
N SER A 20 -4.73 -1.67 8.80
CA SER A 20 -4.86 -1.26 10.21
C SER A 20 -3.97 -0.06 10.53
N LEU A 21 -2.73 -0.06 10.03
CA LEU A 21 -1.83 1.08 10.23
C LEU A 21 -2.40 2.34 9.59
N LEU A 22 -2.87 2.25 8.35
CA LEU A 22 -3.43 3.40 7.66
C LEU A 22 -4.67 3.95 8.38
N LYS A 23 -5.55 3.05 8.86
CA LYS A 23 -6.74 3.44 9.61
C LYS A 23 -6.38 4.10 10.93
N LYS A 24 -5.40 3.56 11.64
CA LYS A 24 -4.93 4.11 12.92
C LYS A 24 -4.40 5.54 12.74
N LYS A 25 -3.83 5.84 11.60
CA LYS A 25 -3.31 7.17 11.28
C LYS A 25 -4.37 8.07 10.65
N ASN A 26 -5.63 7.62 10.56
CA ASN A 26 -6.75 8.35 9.95
C ASN A 26 -6.50 8.69 8.48
N ILE A 27 -5.82 7.80 7.77
CA ILE A 27 -5.52 7.98 6.35
C ILE A 27 -6.62 7.34 5.53
N LYS A 28 -7.24 8.11 4.64
CA LYS A 28 -8.19 7.58 3.67
C LYS A 28 -7.43 6.93 2.53
N PHE A 29 -7.89 5.75 2.12
CA PHE A 29 -7.25 5.01 1.03
C PHE A 29 -8.30 4.25 0.23
N SER A 30 -7.95 3.94 -1.02
CA SER A 30 -8.74 3.05 -1.87
C SER A 30 -8.08 1.68 -1.86
N GLU A 31 -8.89 0.63 -1.73
CA GLU A 31 -8.39 -0.75 -1.78
C GLU A 31 -8.69 -1.34 -3.15
N ILE A 32 -7.68 -1.97 -3.76
CA ILE A 32 -7.79 -2.61 -5.07
C ILE A 32 -7.47 -4.09 -4.87
N ASN A 33 -8.51 -4.94 -4.94
CA ASN A 33 -8.35 -6.37 -4.76
C ASN A 33 -7.96 -7.02 -6.09
N VAL A 34 -6.83 -7.74 -6.09
CA VAL A 34 -6.31 -8.38 -7.30
C VAL A 34 -6.37 -9.90 -7.25
N SER A 35 -7.17 -10.46 -6.33
CA SER A 35 -7.28 -11.92 -6.15
C SER A 35 -7.59 -12.68 -7.44
N ASN A 36 -8.50 -12.14 -8.25
CA ASN A 36 -8.95 -12.80 -9.48
C ASN A 36 -8.70 -11.93 -10.71
N ASP A 37 -7.69 -11.07 -10.65
CA ASP A 37 -7.41 -10.14 -11.73
C ASP A 37 -5.90 -10.08 -12.00
N GLU A 38 -5.44 -10.98 -12.89
CA GLU A 38 -4.04 -11.06 -13.25
C GLU A 38 -3.54 -9.80 -13.99
N VAL A 39 -4.43 -9.15 -14.75
CA VAL A 39 -4.06 -7.92 -15.48
C VAL A 39 -3.75 -6.81 -14.48
N LEU A 40 -4.60 -6.62 -13.47
CA LEU A 40 -4.35 -5.64 -12.42
C LEU A 40 -3.12 -6.00 -11.60
N ARG A 41 -2.90 -7.29 -11.32
CA ARG A 41 -1.72 -7.73 -10.57
C ARG A 41 -0.44 -7.48 -11.36
N ASP A 42 -0.46 -7.70 -12.66
CA ASP A 42 0.67 -7.38 -13.53
C ASP A 42 0.96 -5.88 -13.52
N LYS A 43 -0.08 -5.05 -13.57
CA LYS A 43 0.05 -3.60 -13.49
C LYS A 43 0.67 -3.18 -12.15
N MET A 44 0.17 -3.74 -11.05
CA MET A 44 0.73 -3.50 -9.71
C MET A 44 2.21 -3.84 -9.68
N SER A 45 2.56 -5.04 -10.16
CA SER A 45 3.95 -5.52 -10.16
C SER A 45 4.86 -4.59 -10.95
N ALA A 46 4.42 -4.14 -12.13
CA ALA A 46 5.20 -3.22 -12.96
C ALA A 46 5.47 -1.91 -12.21
N MET A 47 4.51 -1.43 -11.43
CA MET A 47 4.66 -0.19 -10.67
C MET A 47 5.39 -0.38 -9.33
N ALA A 48 5.51 -1.62 -8.87
CA ALA A 48 6.13 -1.97 -7.58
C ALA A 48 7.51 -2.63 -7.78
N ASN A 49 8.25 -2.21 -8.79
CA ASN A 49 9.60 -2.72 -9.08
C ASN A 49 9.66 -4.24 -9.27
N GLY A 50 8.59 -4.80 -9.83
CA GLY A 50 8.49 -6.23 -10.12
C GLY A 50 7.91 -7.08 -9.00
N ALA A 51 7.57 -6.50 -7.86
CA ALA A 51 7.02 -7.24 -6.74
C ALA A 51 5.59 -7.71 -7.03
N ARG A 52 5.34 -9.00 -6.87
CA ARG A 52 4.00 -9.57 -7.09
C ARG A 52 3.26 -9.89 -5.80
N SER A 53 3.91 -9.76 -4.66
CA SER A 53 3.28 -9.97 -3.35
C SER A 53 2.34 -8.83 -3.01
N VAL A 54 1.46 -9.05 -2.05
CA VAL A 54 0.56 -8.04 -1.51
C VAL A 54 0.74 -7.96 0.00
N PRO A 55 0.49 -6.81 0.64
CA PRO A 55 -0.02 -5.58 0.05
C PRO A 55 1.07 -4.76 -0.65
N GLN A 56 0.66 -3.90 -1.58
CA GLN A 56 1.55 -2.89 -2.17
C GLN A 56 0.85 -1.54 -2.09
N ILE A 57 1.52 -0.53 -1.62
CA ILE A 57 0.94 0.78 -1.31
C ILE A 57 1.54 1.85 -2.22
N PHE A 58 0.67 2.73 -2.73
CA PHE A 58 1.04 3.82 -3.63
C PHE A 58 0.44 5.14 -3.15
N ALA A 59 1.16 6.23 -3.35
CA ALA A 59 0.68 7.59 -3.09
C ALA A 59 0.83 8.39 -4.38
N ASP A 60 -0.29 8.86 -4.94
CA ASP A 60 -0.33 9.55 -6.25
C ASP A 60 0.43 8.75 -7.32
N ASN A 61 0.18 7.43 -7.37
CA ASN A 61 0.82 6.49 -8.30
C ASN A 61 2.33 6.31 -8.10
N ILE A 62 2.88 6.82 -7.00
CA ILE A 62 4.28 6.62 -6.64
C ILE A 62 4.36 5.46 -5.64
N TYR A 63 5.20 4.48 -5.95
CA TYR A 63 5.37 3.30 -5.10
C TYR A 63 5.96 3.67 -3.74
N ILE A 64 5.26 3.29 -2.67
CA ILE A 64 5.73 3.51 -1.30
C ILE A 64 6.36 2.24 -0.73
N GLY A 65 5.69 1.11 -0.88
CA GLY A 65 6.22 -0.16 -0.39
C GLY A 65 5.14 -1.13 0.03
N ASP A 66 5.57 -2.21 0.66
CA ASP A 66 4.70 -3.24 1.21
C ASP A 66 4.40 -2.98 2.70
N CYS A 67 3.82 -3.98 3.38
CA CYS A 67 3.48 -3.86 4.81
C CYS A 67 4.69 -3.56 5.68
N ASP A 68 5.77 -4.33 5.50
CA ASP A 68 6.98 -4.13 6.31
C ASP A 68 7.58 -2.75 6.06
N LYS A 69 7.60 -2.31 4.81
CA LYS A 69 8.16 -1.03 4.44
C LYS A 69 7.39 0.14 5.06
N ILE A 70 6.05 0.11 5.00
CA ILE A 70 5.28 1.22 5.58
C ILE A 70 5.38 1.27 7.10
N HIS A 71 5.49 0.11 7.77
CA HIS A 71 5.69 0.08 9.21
C HIS A 71 7.07 0.64 9.58
N LYS A 72 8.11 0.28 8.82
CA LYS A 72 9.45 0.81 9.02
C LYS A 72 9.48 2.32 8.82
N LEU A 73 8.87 2.81 7.73
CA LEU A 73 8.79 4.24 7.47
C LEU A 73 8.05 4.98 8.58
N ASP A 74 7.00 4.38 9.12
CA ASP A 74 6.26 4.98 10.22
C ASP A 74 7.11 5.06 11.48
N GLN A 75 7.86 4.01 11.80
CA GLN A 75 8.79 4.00 12.94
C GLN A 75 9.87 5.06 12.79
N GLU A 76 10.32 5.31 11.58
CA GLU A 76 11.33 6.33 11.27
C GLU A 76 10.74 7.73 11.12
N LYS A 77 9.42 7.87 11.32
CA LYS A 77 8.68 9.14 11.18
C LYS A 77 8.78 9.75 9.77
N LYS A 78 8.90 8.90 8.76
CA LYS A 78 9.00 9.30 7.36
C LYS A 78 7.72 9.06 6.57
N LEU A 79 6.81 8.22 7.09
CA LEU A 79 5.63 7.81 6.34
C LEU A 79 4.68 8.98 6.07
N ASN A 80 4.41 9.81 7.07
CA ASN A 80 3.47 10.92 6.92
C ASN A 80 3.84 11.84 5.75
N LYS A 81 5.12 12.15 5.62
CA LYS A 81 5.59 13.01 4.53
C LYS A 81 5.36 12.36 3.18
N LEU A 82 5.67 11.07 3.07
CA LEU A 82 5.50 10.33 1.81
C LEU A 82 4.03 10.22 1.40
N LEU A 83 3.12 10.18 2.37
CA LEU A 83 1.69 10.09 2.10
C LEU A 83 1.02 11.46 1.95
N GLY A 84 1.80 12.54 2.05
CA GLY A 84 1.28 13.87 1.86
C GLY A 84 0.54 14.44 3.06
N LEU A 85 0.82 13.95 4.27
CA LEU A 85 0.23 14.45 5.52
C LEU A 85 1.00 15.60 6.13
N GLU A 86 2.18 15.87 5.62
CA GLU A 86 3.04 16.95 6.08
C GLU A 86 3.46 17.84 4.93
#